data_db26ffaaf64cf541e9586657067c55cb
#
_entry.id   db26ffaaf64cf541e9586657067c55cb
#
_cell.length_a   1.000
_cell.length_b   1.000
_cell.length_c   1.000
_cell.angle_alpha   90.00
_cell.angle_beta   90.00
_cell.angle_gamma   90.00
#
_symmetry.space_group_name_H-M   'P 1'
#
loop_
_entity.id
_entity.type
_entity.pdbx_description
1 polymer ?
#
loop_
_entity_poly.entity_id
_entity_poly.type
_entity_poly.pdbx_seq_one_letter_code
_entity_poly.pdbx_strand_id
1 'polypeptide(L)'
;MAREFVAGGLATKIADLDTQQQTCTHWAGRRAENGIDPEIQVQSFAGVKSALEEAERFDALILDGKPNASEQTVEIAKASDLVVIPTGQTVDDLHPGVVLAHSLRKKGVAPEKIAFAMFKTTGSERENAAAREYIAQAGYMVLEGEVSVSTAYGSASDQGRAITETSFRTLNERASKLAQSVIDRMAELHETKVA
;
A
#
# COMPACT_ATOMS: atom_id res chain seq x y z
N MET A 1 -0.98 -2.48 5.92
CA MET A 1 0.07 -1.49 6.31
C MET A 1 -0.26 -0.81 7.63
N ALA A 2 -1.30 0.04 7.71
CA ALA A 2 -1.58 0.80 8.93
C ALA A 2 -1.61 -0.05 10.21
N ARG A 3 -2.27 -1.22 10.15
CA ARG A 3 -2.31 -2.16 11.28
C ARG A 3 -0.90 -2.56 11.74
N GLU A 4 0.01 -2.82 10.81
CA GLU A 4 1.39 -3.23 11.15
C GLU A 4 2.18 -2.07 11.77
N PHE A 5 2.00 -0.86 11.26
CA PHE A 5 2.62 0.33 11.86
C PHE A 5 2.12 0.57 13.29
N VAL A 6 0.80 0.53 13.50
CA VAL A 6 0.21 0.71 14.85
C VAL A 6 0.63 -0.41 15.79
N ALA A 7 0.67 -1.67 15.32
CA ALA A 7 1.16 -2.80 16.12
C ALA A 7 2.66 -2.67 16.46
N GLY A 8 3.43 -1.99 15.61
CA GLY A 8 4.83 -1.61 15.85
C GLY A 8 5.01 -0.37 16.75
N GLY A 9 3.93 0.22 17.25
CA GLY A 9 3.96 1.37 18.15
C GLY A 9 3.99 2.73 17.48
N LEU A 10 3.80 2.81 16.13
CA LEU A 10 3.78 4.07 15.40
C LEU A 10 2.38 4.70 15.43
N ALA A 11 2.30 5.97 15.79
CA ALA A 11 1.08 6.76 15.60
C ALA A 11 0.79 6.86 14.09
N THR A 12 -0.27 6.21 13.64
CA THR A 12 -0.55 6.04 12.20
C THR A 12 -1.96 6.50 11.85
N LYS A 13 -2.10 7.21 10.73
CA LYS A 13 -3.39 7.61 10.17
C LYS A 13 -3.49 7.20 8.70
N ILE A 14 -4.68 6.78 8.27
CA ILE A 14 -5.04 6.64 6.86
C ILE A 14 -5.85 7.87 6.45
N ALA A 15 -5.38 8.58 5.45
CA ALA A 15 -6.13 9.61 4.76
C ALA A 15 -6.80 8.99 3.52
N ASP A 16 -8.11 8.77 3.60
CA ASP A 16 -8.94 8.24 2.52
C ASP A 16 -9.31 9.38 1.57
N LEU A 17 -8.66 9.42 0.40
CA LEU A 17 -8.84 10.45 -0.62
C LEU A 17 -9.82 10.05 -1.72
N ASP A 18 -10.38 8.83 -1.66
CA ASP A 18 -11.51 8.43 -2.51
C ASP A 18 -12.84 8.71 -1.82
N THR A 19 -13.25 9.97 -1.86
CA THR A 19 -14.50 10.43 -1.24
C THR A 19 -15.77 9.79 -1.83
N GLN A 20 -15.67 9.08 -2.95
CA GLN A 20 -16.81 8.40 -3.58
C GLN A 20 -16.97 6.98 -3.01
N GLN A 21 -15.89 6.21 -2.91
CA GLN A 21 -15.95 4.84 -2.43
C GLN A 21 -15.74 4.74 -0.92
N GLN A 22 -14.88 5.57 -0.33
CA GLN A 22 -14.58 5.61 1.11
C GLN A 22 -14.28 4.23 1.69
N THR A 23 -13.54 3.40 0.93
CA THR A 23 -13.31 1.99 1.26
C THR A 23 -12.57 1.83 2.59
N CYS A 24 -11.53 2.64 2.83
CA CYS A 24 -10.79 2.62 4.08
C CYS A 24 -11.64 3.10 5.26
N THR A 25 -12.47 4.13 5.06
CA THR A 25 -13.38 4.65 6.08
C THR A 25 -14.41 3.61 6.49
N HIS A 26 -15.04 2.93 5.53
CA HIS A 26 -16.01 1.85 5.81
C HIS A 26 -15.34 0.63 6.47
N TRP A 27 -14.11 0.31 6.08
CA TRP A 27 -13.35 -0.76 6.71
C TRP A 27 -13.06 -0.45 8.19
N ALA A 28 -12.64 0.78 8.50
CA ALA A 28 -12.40 1.21 9.88
C ALA A 28 -13.68 1.20 10.72
N GLY A 29 -14.83 1.58 10.16
CA GLY A 29 -16.14 1.47 10.80
C GLY A 29 -16.44 0.03 11.21
N ARG A 30 -16.32 -0.94 10.28
CA ARG A 30 -16.52 -2.37 10.59
C ARG A 30 -15.54 -2.87 11.65
N ARG A 31 -14.28 -2.39 11.64
CA ARG A 31 -13.27 -2.74 12.65
C ARG A 31 -13.70 -2.29 14.05
N ALA A 32 -14.16 -1.04 14.17
CA ALA A 32 -14.63 -0.48 15.44
C ALA A 32 -15.91 -1.18 15.93
N GLU A 33 -16.89 -1.41 15.06
CA GLU A 33 -18.13 -2.14 15.37
C GLU A 33 -17.87 -3.56 15.89
N ASN A 34 -16.84 -4.23 15.37
CA ASN A 34 -16.44 -5.58 15.79
C ASN A 34 -15.42 -5.57 16.97
N GLY A 35 -15.09 -4.43 17.53
CA GLY A 35 -14.16 -4.31 18.66
C GLY A 35 -12.77 -4.88 18.40
N ILE A 36 -12.24 -4.68 17.17
CA ILE A 36 -10.96 -5.26 16.76
C ILE A 36 -9.82 -4.30 17.08
N ASP A 37 -8.92 -4.71 17.95
CA ASP A 37 -7.69 -4.00 18.27
C ASP A 37 -6.51 -4.35 17.32
N PRO A 38 -5.55 -3.42 17.14
CA PRO A 38 -5.59 -2.02 17.56
C PRO A 38 -6.58 -1.20 16.72
N GLU A 39 -7.11 -0.13 17.30
CA GLU A 39 -7.87 0.87 16.54
C GLU A 39 -6.96 1.51 15.47
N ILE A 40 -7.51 1.70 14.28
CA ILE A 40 -6.80 2.35 13.16
C ILE A 40 -7.51 3.66 12.84
N GLN A 41 -6.80 4.76 12.96
CA GLN A 41 -7.35 6.06 12.62
C GLN A 41 -7.48 6.21 11.11
N VAL A 42 -8.72 6.42 10.64
CA VAL A 42 -9.04 6.68 9.24
C VAL A 42 -9.90 7.92 9.15
N GLN A 43 -9.58 8.80 8.21
CA GLN A 43 -10.37 9.98 7.93
C GLN A 43 -10.43 10.23 6.43
N SER A 44 -11.62 10.56 5.93
CA SER A 44 -11.80 10.98 4.53
C SER A 44 -11.44 12.45 4.37
N PHE A 45 -10.73 12.76 3.28
CA PHE A 45 -10.30 14.12 2.92
C PHE A 45 -10.70 14.46 1.49
N ALA A 46 -11.15 15.68 1.28
CA ALA A 46 -11.53 16.16 -0.07
C ALA A 46 -10.31 16.43 -0.97
N GLY A 47 -9.13 16.62 -0.41
CA GLY A 47 -7.90 16.92 -1.16
C GLY A 47 -6.63 16.57 -0.41
N VAL A 48 -5.53 16.47 -1.16
CA VAL A 48 -4.22 16.06 -0.64
C VAL A 48 -3.68 17.06 0.37
N LYS A 49 -3.84 18.36 0.11
CA LYS A 49 -3.33 19.40 1.00
C LYS A 49 -3.88 19.28 2.42
N SER A 50 -5.20 19.11 2.55
CA SER A 50 -5.84 18.96 3.87
C SER A 50 -5.45 17.66 4.59
N ALA A 51 -5.13 16.60 3.83
CA ALA A 51 -4.59 15.37 4.41
C ALA A 51 -3.15 15.57 4.94
N LEU A 52 -2.32 16.31 4.19
CA LEU A 52 -0.93 16.57 4.58
C LEU A 52 -0.80 17.50 5.80
N GLU A 53 -1.80 18.32 6.10
CA GLU A 53 -1.85 19.13 7.33
C GLU A 53 -1.88 18.25 8.60
N GLU A 54 -2.28 16.98 8.46
CA GLU A 54 -2.25 16.01 9.55
C GLU A 54 -0.88 15.31 9.73
N ALA A 55 0.03 15.41 8.73
CA ALA A 55 1.26 14.62 8.70
C ALA A 55 2.16 14.84 9.93
N GLU A 56 2.24 16.07 10.44
CA GLU A 56 3.08 16.40 11.61
C GLU A 56 2.57 15.79 12.94
N ARG A 57 1.35 15.26 12.93
CA ARG A 57 0.69 14.69 14.14
C ARG A 57 0.89 13.18 14.26
N PHE A 58 1.45 12.55 13.24
CA PHE A 58 1.58 11.09 13.13
C PHE A 58 3.00 10.71 12.70
N ASP A 59 3.46 9.55 13.16
CA ASP A 59 4.73 8.97 12.71
C ASP A 59 4.62 8.43 11.28
N ALA A 60 3.41 8.02 10.88
CA ALA A 60 3.10 7.54 9.53
C ALA A 60 1.73 8.03 9.05
N LEU A 61 1.68 8.65 7.87
CA LEU A 61 0.46 9.02 7.17
C LEU A 61 0.35 8.20 5.87
N ILE A 62 -0.70 7.39 5.76
CA ILE A 62 -0.97 6.61 4.56
C ILE A 62 -2.00 7.36 3.73
N LEU A 63 -1.63 7.74 2.50
CA LEU A 63 -2.51 8.41 1.56
C LEU A 63 -3.14 7.36 0.63
N ASP A 64 -4.43 7.07 0.80
CA ASP A 64 -5.19 6.15 -0.05
C ASP A 64 -5.88 6.92 -1.16
N GLY A 65 -5.29 6.87 -2.34
CA GLY A 65 -5.75 7.60 -3.54
C GLY A 65 -6.70 6.79 -4.40
N LYS A 66 -7.41 7.49 -5.31
CA LYS A 66 -8.27 6.84 -6.30
C LYS A 66 -7.48 5.90 -7.22
N PRO A 67 -8.10 4.84 -7.75
CA PRO A 67 -7.42 3.83 -8.59
C PRO A 67 -6.98 4.34 -9.97
N ASN A 68 -7.26 5.60 -10.32
CA ASN A 68 -6.98 6.16 -11.63
C ASN A 68 -5.76 7.09 -11.62
N ALA A 69 -4.98 7.08 -12.70
CA ALA A 69 -3.92 8.07 -12.94
C ALA A 69 -4.56 9.47 -13.14
N SER A 70 -4.47 10.31 -12.13
CA SER A 70 -5.05 11.65 -12.08
C SER A 70 -4.01 12.68 -11.63
N GLU A 71 -4.33 13.95 -11.70
CA GLU A 71 -3.49 15.00 -11.10
C GLU A 71 -3.32 14.80 -9.60
N GLN A 72 -4.38 14.36 -8.92
CA GLN A 72 -4.35 14.02 -7.51
C GLN A 72 -3.35 12.86 -7.22
N THR A 73 -3.28 11.85 -8.08
CA THR A 73 -2.31 10.74 -7.95
C THR A 73 -0.88 11.27 -8.02
N VAL A 74 -0.61 12.23 -8.89
CA VAL A 74 0.73 12.87 -9.01
C VAL A 74 1.04 13.70 -7.77
N GLU A 75 0.06 14.43 -7.23
CA GLU A 75 0.21 15.24 -6.02
C GLU A 75 0.52 14.36 -4.81
N ILE A 76 -0.24 13.27 -4.62
CA ILE A 76 0.02 12.23 -3.61
C ILE A 76 1.45 11.69 -3.74
N ALA A 77 1.82 11.24 -4.94
CA ALA A 77 3.12 10.62 -5.18
C ALA A 77 4.32 11.57 -4.93
N LYS A 78 4.16 12.86 -5.23
CA LYS A 78 5.18 13.86 -4.95
C LYS A 78 5.36 14.14 -3.46
N ALA A 79 4.26 14.12 -2.72
CA ALA A 79 4.27 14.38 -1.28
C ALA A 79 4.75 13.17 -0.46
N SER A 80 4.62 11.96 -1.01
CA SER A 80 4.96 10.72 -0.30
C SER A 80 6.47 10.44 -0.28
N ASP A 81 6.93 9.79 0.78
CA ASP A 81 8.29 9.24 0.88
C ASP A 81 8.43 7.95 0.10
N LEU A 82 7.37 7.14 0.05
CA LEU A 82 7.29 5.90 -0.73
C LEU A 82 5.94 5.80 -1.43
N VAL A 83 5.95 5.46 -2.70
CA VAL A 83 4.77 5.13 -3.52
C VAL A 83 4.73 3.63 -3.73
N VAL A 84 3.71 2.96 -3.22
CA VAL A 84 3.51 1.52 -3.40
C VAL A 84 2.44 1.30 -4.46
N ILE A 85 2.80 0.62 -5.55
CA ILE A 85 1.88 0.25 -6.64
C ILE A 85 1.55 -1.24 -6.51
N PRO A 86 0.34 -1.60 -6.06
CA PRO A 86 -0.08 -2.99 -6.03
C PRO A 86 -0.34 -3.50 -7.46
N THR A 87 0.12 -4.71 -7.77
CA THR A 87 -0.06 -5.33 -9.08
C THR A 87 -0.23 -6.85 -8.98
N GLY A 88 -1.01 -7.42 -9.89
CA GLY A 88 -1.01 -8.87 -10.10
C GLY A 88 0.19 -9.31 -10.93
N GLN A 89 0.15 -10.56 -11.41
CA GLN A 89 1.26 -11.18 -12.14
C GLN A 89 1.02 -11.28 -13.65
N THR A 90 -0.19 -10.95 -14.12
CA THR A 90 -0.52 -10.96 -15.55
C THR A 90 -0.05 -9.69 -16.24
N VAL A 91 0.14 -9.76 -17.55
CA VAL A 91 0.52 -8.57 -18.34
C VAL A 91 -0.53 -7.47 -18.21
N ASP A 92 -1.82 -7.83 -18.09
CA ASP A 92 -2.92 -6.88 -17.95
C ASP A 92 -2.90 -6.15 -16.58
N ASP A 93 -2.30 -6.75 -15.56
CA ASP A 93 -2.06 -6.11 -14.27
C ASP A 93 -0.76 -5.29 -14.26
N LEU A 94 0.31 -5.85 -14.83
CA LEU A 94 1.66 -5.28 -14.81
C LEU A 94 1.79 -4.03 -15.67
N HIS A 95 1.26 -4.08 -16.90
CA HIS A 95 1.42 -2.99 -17.86
C HIS A 95 0.83 -1.67 -17.37
N PRO A 96 -0.41 -1.59 -16.87
CA PRO A 96 -0.96 -0.35 -16.32
C PRO A 96 -0.14 0.21 -15.15
N GLY A 97 0.36 -0.66 -14.27
CA GLY A 97 1.22 -0.27 -13.15
C GLY A 97 2.53 0.37 -13.63
N VAL A 98 3.20 -0.23 -14.61
CA VAL A 98 4.44 0.29 -15.19
C VAL A 98 4.18 1.61 -15.93
N VAL A 99 3.08 1.72 -16.67
CA VAL A 99 2.67 2.97 -17.33
C VAL A 99 2.45 4.08 -16.29
N LEU A 100 1.78 3.78 -15.18
CA LEU A 100 1.62 4.72 -14.07
C LEU A 100 2.98 5.15 -13.52
N ALA A 101 3.87 4.20 -13.21
CA ALA A 101 5.20 4.49 -12.67
C ALA A 101 6.01 5.40 -13.61
N HIS A 102 6.01 5.11 -14.92
CA HIS A 102 6.65 5.98 -15.91
C HIS A 102 6.02 7.38 -15.98
N SER A 103 4.70 7.47 -15.87
CA SER A 103 4.00 8.78 -15.81
C SER A 103 4.41 9.59 -14.59
N LEU A 104 4.48 8.96 -13.41
CA LEU A 104 4.92 9.60 -12.17
C LEU A 104 6.38 10.08 -12.28
N ARG A 105 7.27 9.23 -12.80
CA ARG A 105 8.68 9.58 -13.07
C ARG A 105 8.78 10.79 -14.01
N LYS A 106 8.02 10.80 -15.10
CA LYS A 106 7.97 11.94 -16.05
C LYS A 106 7.48 13.22 -15.40
N LYS A 107 6.66 13.13 -14.36
CA LYS A 107 6.15 14.25 -13.57
C LYS A 107 7.07 14.66 -12.40
N GLY A 108 8.25 14.05 -12.30
CA GLY A 108 9.29 14.41 -11.33
C GLY A 108 9.27 13.62 -10.02
N VAL A 109 8.54 12.50 -9.95
CA VAL A 109 8.67 11.56 -8.82
C VAL A 109 9.94 10.73 -9.02
N ALA A 110 10.82 10.69 -8.04
CA ALA A 110 12.05 9.95 -8.08
C ALA A 110 11.79 8.43 -8.16
N PRO A 111 12.40 7.70 -9.11
CA PRO A 111 12.09 6.28 -9.33
C PRO A 111 12.38 5.40 -8.11
N GLU A 112 13.34 5.75 -7.29
CA GLU A 112 13.68 5.06 -6.04
C GLU A 112 12.57 5.13 -4.99
N LYS A 113 11.66 6.09 -5.09
CA LYS A 113 10.46 6.18 -4.26
C LYS A 113 9.30 5.30 -4.75
N ILE A 114 9.40 4.71 -5.94
CA ILE A 114 8.34 3.91 -6.53
C ILE A 114 8.69 2.43 -6.36
N ALA A 115 7.83 1.69 -5.66
CA ALA A 115 7.98 0.26 -5.46
C ALA A 115 6.69 -0.48 -5.80
N PHE A 116 6.82 -1.68 -6.36
CA PHE A 116 5.69 -2.54 -6.68
C PHE A 116 5.48 -3.60 -5.61
N ALA A 117 4.23 -3.85 -5.28
CA ALA A 117 3.80 -4.90 -4.36
C ALA A 117 3.02 -5.96 -5.11
N MET A 118 3.47 -7.22 -5.03
CA MET A 118 2.78 -8.34 -5.67
C MET A 118 1.52 -8.71 -4.90
N PHE A 119 0.36 -8.51 -5.53
CA PHE A 119 -0.96 -8.72 -4.93
C PHE A 119 -1.85 -9.58 -5.84
N LYS A 120 -2.73 -10.39 -5.25
CA LYS A 120 -3.64 -11.30 -5.98
C LYS A 120 -2.89 -12.24 -6.91
N THR A 121 -1.73 -12.75 -6.49
CA THR A 121 -0.96 -13.73 -7.27
C THR A 121 -1.60 -15.12 -7.19
N THR A 122 -1.32 -15.98 -8.16
CA THR A 122 -1.81 -17.37 -8.16
C THR A 122 -0.97 -18.31 -7.30
N GLY A 123 0.18 -17.84 -6.78
CA GLY A 123 1.15 -18.64 -6.07
C GLY A 123 2.10 -19.47 -6.99
N SER A 124 2.04 -19.25 -8.31
CA SER A 124 3.00 -19.81 -9.25
C SER A 124 4.35 -19.10 -9.15
N GLU A 125 5.37 -19.77 -8.62
CA GLU A 125 6.71 -19.18 -8.48
C GLU A 125 7.29 -18.72 -9.83
N ARG A 126 7.05 -19.49 -10.91
CA ARG A 126 7.53 -19.14 -12.24
C ARG A 126 6.89 -17.84 -12.76
N GLU A 127 5.57 -17.69 -12.61
CA GLU A 127 4.85 -16.50 -13.06
C GLU A 127 5.22 -15.29 -12.20
N ASN A 128 5.37 -15.48 -10.90
CA ASN A 128 5.81 -14.44 -9.98
C ASN A 128 7.24 -13.96 -10.30
N ALA A 129 8.16 -14.89 -10.62
CA ALA A 129 9.52 -14.53 -11.04
C ALA A 129 9.50 -13.73 -12.36
N ALA A 130 8.71 -14.14 -13.35
CA ALA A 130 8.57 -13.43 -14.61
C ALA A 130 7.96 -12.02 -14.43
N ALA A 131 6.96 -11.89 -13.56
CA ALA A 131 6.36 -10.60 -13.23
C ALA A 131 7.36 -9.64 -12.55
N ARG A 132 8.14 -10.15 -11.60
CA ARG A 132 9.21 -9.39 -10.93
C ARG A 132 10.27 -8.94 -11.92
N GLU A 133 10.69 -9.81 -12.82
CA GLU A 133 11.66 -9.50 -13.85
C GLU A 133 11.13 -8.42 -14.82
N TYR A 134 9.86 -8.50 -15.23
CA TYR A 134 9.22 -7.47 -16.05
C TYR A 134 9.28 -6.09 -15.43
N ILE A 135 8.96 -5.97 -14.14
CA ILE A 135 9.01 -4.70 -13.41
C ILE A 135 10.45 -4.21 -13.24
N ALA A 136 11.39 -5.12 -12.92
CA ALA A 136 12.81 -4.79 -12.78
C ALA A 136 13.42 -4.30 -14.09
N GLN A 137 13.08 -4.91 -15.23
CA GLN A 137 13.49 -4.44 -16.55
C GLN A 137 12.92 -3.06 -16.90
N ALA A 138 11.76 -2.70 -16.37
CA ALA A 138 11.21 -1.34 -16.48
C ALA A 138 11.93 -0.32 -15.58
N GLY A 139 12.86 -0.75 -14.73
CA GLY A 139 13.68 0.10 -13.86
C GLY A 139 13.03 0.44 -12.51
N TYR A 140 12.16 -0.44 -11.99
CA TYR A 140 11.51 -0.24 -10.70
C TYR A 140 11.77 -1.38 -9.73
N MET A 141 11.72 -1.06 -8.44
CA MET A 141 11.84 -2.01 -7.34
C MET A 141 10.56 -2.83 -7.19
N VAL A 142 10.72 -4.12 -6.88
CA VAL A 142 9.62 -4.98 -6.41
C VAL A 142 9.88 -5.38 -4.98
N LEU A 143 8.95 -5.07 -4.10
CA LEU A 143 8.99 -5.42 -2.69
C LEU A 143 9.03 -6.93 -2.49
N GLU A 144 9.70 -7.38 -1.44
CA GLU A 144 9.70 -8.80 -1.09
C GLU A 144 8.33 -9.28 -0.61
N GLY A 145 8.09 -10.56 -0.74
CA GLY A 145 6.82 -11.17 -0.40
C GLY A 145 5.75 -10.95 -1.46
N GLU A 146 4.60 -11.52 -1.20
CA GLU A 146 3.42 -11.46 -2.08
C GLU A 146 2.16 -11.82 -1.30
N VAL A 147 1.02 -11.36 -1.79
CA VAL A 147 -0.30 -11.75 -1.28
C VAL A 147 -1.04 -12.48 -2.39
N SER A 148 -1.21 -13.79 -2.24
CA SER A 148 -1.92 -14.63 -3.20
C SER A 148 -3.45 -14.44 -3.11
N VAL A 149 -4.16 -14.83 -4.16
CA VAL A 149 -5.63 -14.87 -4.14
C VAL A 149 -6.10 -15.82 -3.03
N SER A 150 -6.95 -15.32 -2.15
CA SER A 150 -7.62 -16.11 -1.13
C SER A 150 -8.93 -15.45 -0.69
N THR A 151 -10.00 -16.25 -0.58
CA THR A 151 -11.27 -15.78 -0.04
C THR A 151 -11.17 -15.36 1.43
N ALA A 152 -10.19 -15.89 2.16
CA ALA A 152 -9.94 -15.52 3.56
C ALA A 152 -9.59 -14.04 3.73
N TYR A 153 -8.87 -13.43 2.78
CA TYR A 153 -8.57 -12.01 2.82
C TYR A 153 -9.82 -11.13 2.63
N GLY A 154 -10.71 -11.55 1.71
CA GLY A 154 -12.00 -10.88 1.54
C GLY A 154 -12.84 -10.96 2.82
N SER A 155 -13.01 -12.17 3.37
CA SER A 155 -13.76 -12.39 4.60
C SER A 155 -13.19 -11.64 5.80
N ALA A 156 -11.87 -11.51 5.90
CA ALA A 156 -11.20 -10.69 6.92
C ALA A 156 -11.55 -9.20 6.72
N SER A 157 -11.43 -8.69 5.50
CA SER A 157 -11.77 -7.30 5.17
C SER A 157 -13.24 -6.97 5.47
N ASP A 158 -14.16 -7.88 5.17
CA ASP A 158 -15.60 -7.71 5.45
C ASP A 158 -15.90 -7.57 6.95
N GLN A 159 -15.01 -8.07 7.80
CA GLN A 159 -15.08 -7.95 9.25
C GLN A 159 -14.26 -6.77 9.81
N GLY A 160 -13.62 -5.96 8.98
CA GLY A 160 -12.70 -4.90 9.42
C GLY A 160 -11.34 -5.41 9.89
N ARG A 161 -10.99 -6.66 9.57
CA ARG A 161 -9.66 -7.24 9.83
C ARG A 161 -8.70 -6.90 8.69
N ALA A 162 -7.44 -6.72 9.04
CA ALA A 162 -6.38 -6.60 8.04
C ALA A 162 -6.07 -7.97 7.39
N ILE A 163 -5.40 -7.97 6.24
CA ILE A 163 -4.95 -9.20 5.57
C ILE A 163 -3.94 -10.02 6.40
N THR A 164 -3.35 -9.42 7.42
CA THR A 164 -2.47 -10.04 8.41
C THR A 164 -3.22 -10.63 9.62
N GLU A 165 -4.56 -10.48 9.64
CA GLU A 165 -5.42 -10.88 10.76
C GLU A 165 -6.48 -11.93 10.34
N THR A 166 -6.20 -12.73 9.31
CA THR A 166 -7.07 -13.83 8.92
C THR A 166 -7.00 -14.98 9.95
N SER A 167 -7.91 -15.94 9.88
CA SER A 167 -7.85 -17.16 10.69
C SER A 167 -6.75 -18.15 10.25
N PHE A 168 -6.02 -17.85 9.18
CA PHE A 168 -5.01 -18.74 8.61
C PHE A 168 -3.60 -18.17 8.80
N ARG A 169 -2.84 -18.78 9.69
CA ARG A 169 -1.49 -18.35 10.05
C ARG A 169 -0.56 -18.18 8.85
N THR A 170 -0.56 -19.11 7.90
CA THR A 170 0.30 -19.06 6.71
C THR A 170 -0.01 -17.89 5.79
N LEU A 171 -1.29 -17.48 5.68
CA LEU A 171 -1.71 -16.30 4.94
C LEU A 171 -1.25 -15.02 5.64
N ASN A 172 -1.38 -14.97 6.96
CA ASN A 172 -0.94 -13.85 7.77
C ASN A 172 0.59 -13.66 7.65
N GLU A 173 1.37 -14.74 7.74
CA GLU A 173 2.84 -14.69 7.58
C GLU A 173 3.26 -14.16 6.20
N ARG A 174 2.59 -14.56 5.11
CA ARG A 174 2.84 -14.03 3.77
C ARG A 174 2.53 -12.53 3.69
N ALA A 175 1.37 -12.13 4.19
CA ALA A 175 0.97 -10.72 4.20
C ALA A 175 1.92 -9.87 5.07
N SER A 176 2.35 -10.40 6.22
CA SER A 176 3.32 -9.73 7.10
C SER A 176 4.69 -9.58 6.44
N LYS A 177 5.15 -10.57 5.66
CA LYS A 177 6.41 -10.46 4.91
C LYS A 177 6.38 -9.29 3.93
N LEU A 178 5.29 -9.15 3.16
CA LEU A 178 5.14 -8.01 2.26
C LEU A 178 5.05 -6.68 3.02
N ALA A 179 4.33 -6.65 4.14
CA ALA A 179 4.23 -5.45 4.97
C ALA A 179 5.61 -5.05 5.55
N GLN A 180 6.40 -6.01 6.00
CA GLN A 180 7.75 -5.76 6.49
C GLN A 180 8.64 -5.17 5.39
N SER A 181 8.59 -5.70 4.17
CA SER A 181 9.36 -5.17 3.04
C SER A 181 9.03 -3.70 2.72
N VAL A 182 7.77 -3.27 2.94
CA VAL A 182 7.41 -1.83 2.83
C VAL A 182 8.08 -1.02 3.94
N ILE A 183 8.08 -1.53 5.17
CA ILE A 183 8.69 -0.86 6.34
C ILE A 183 10.20 -0.71 6.11
N ASP A 184 10.86 -1.80 5.70
CA ASP A 184 12.30 -1.83 5.44
C ASP A 184 12.66 -0.81 4.34
N ARG A 185 11.87 -0.76 3.27
CA ARG A 185 12.09 0.22 2.20
C ARG A 185 11.92 1.67 2.65
N MET A 186 10.94 1.95 3.50
CA MET A 186 10.77 3.29 4.07
C MET A 186 11.97 3.68 4.92
N ALA A 187 12.51 2.76 5.74
CA ALA A 187 13.68 2.99 6.57
C ALA A 187 14.92 3.31 5.69
N GLU A 188 15.18 2.52 4.64
CA GLU A 188 16.28 2.76 3.69
C GLU A 188 16.20 4.15 3.04
N LEU A 189 15.01 4.55 2.61
CA LEU A 189 14.80 5.87 2.00
C LEU A 189 14.99 7.02 2.99
N HIS A 190 14.66 6.79 4.25
CA HIS A 190 14.86 7.79 5.31
C HIS A 190 16.36 7.96 5.63
N GLU A 191 17.11 6.87 5.79
CA GLU A 191 18.55 6.91 6.03
C GLU A 191 19.29 7.63 4.91
N THR A 192 18.91 7.39 3.65
CA THR A 192 19.51 8.05 2.47
C THR A 192 19.26 9.56 2.44
N LYS A 193 18.20 10.07 3.09
CA LYS A 193 17.92 11.52 3.16
C LYS A 193 18.73 12.24 4.24
N VAL A 194 19.17 11.50 5.27
CA VAL A 194 19.88 12.05 6.43
C VAL A 194 21.39 12.04 6.22
N ALA A 195 21.92 11.18 5.33
CA ALA A 195 23.31 11.08 4.94
C ALA A 195 23.71 12.11 3.87
#